data_735e16e527df5584bce853cbefb90d9c
#
_entry.id   735e16e527df5584bce853cbefb90d9c
#
_cell.length_a   1.000
_cell.length_b   1.000
_cell.length_c   1.000
_cell.angle_alpha   90.00
_cell.angle_beta   90.00
_cell.angle_gamma   90.00
#
_symmetry.space_group_name_H-M   'P 1'
#
loop_
_entity.id
_entity.type
_entity.pdbx_description
1 polymer ?
#
loop_
_entity_poly.entity_id
_entity_poly.type
_entity_poly.pdbx_seq_one_letter_code
_entity_poly.pdbx_strand_id
1 'polypeptide(L)'
;MEPEQLRIFLAVAEHGSFTAAAKALFVSHSTTSRAVAALEQELGLPLFLRQGRSVSLTQAGETLKPEAERLLVLMVEIKQKIQREKEKEV
;
A
#
# COMPACT_ATOMS: atom_id res chain seq x y z
N MET A 1 1.38 10.45 4.14
CA MET A 1 1.35 9.18 3.36
C MET A 1 2.42 8.24 3.91
N GLU A 2 1.97 7.30 4.73
CA GLU A 2 2.89 6.40 5.41
C GLU A 2 3.12 5.14 4.59
N PRO A 3 4.31 4.53 4.67
CA PRO A 3 4.59 3.28 3.94
C PRO A 3 3.58 2.17 4.24
N GLU A 4 3.13 2.07 5.48
CA GLU A 4 2.14 1.06 5.86
C GLU A 4 0.81 1.26 5.13
N GLN A 5 0.40 2.51 4.95
CA GLN A 5 -0.81 2.83 4.19
C GLN A 5 -0.67 2.39 2.74
N LEU A 6 0.53 2.57 2.16
CA LEU A 6 0.79 2.15 0.78
C LEU A 6 0.79 0.63 0.64
N ARG A 7 1.32 -0.10 1.63
CA ARG A 7 1.27 -1.56 1.63
C ARG A 7 -0.17 -2.05 1.66
N ILE A 8 -0.99 -1.43 2.50
CA ILE A 8 -2.40 -1.78 2.61
C ILE A 8 -3.13 -1.47 1.30
N PHE A 9 -2.88 -0.28 0.73
CA PHE A 9 -3.44 0.09 -0.56
C PHE A 9 -3.11 -0.95 -1.64
N LEU A 10 -1.85 -1.35 -1.74
CA LEU A 10 -1.40 -2.33 -2.72
C LEU A 10 -2.07 -3.70 -2.51
N ALA A 11 -2.24 -4.11 -1.27
CA ALA A 11 -2.90 -5.37 -0.96
C ALA A 11 -4.38 -5.34 -1.37
N VAL A 12 -5.07 -4.23 -1.11
CA VAL A 12 -6.46 -4.08 -1.54
C VAL A 12 -6.56 -4.12 -3.06
N ALA A 13 -5.64 -3.45 -3.74
CA ALA A 13 -5.59 -3.45 -5.20
C ALA A 13 -5.36 -4.86 -5.75
N GLU A 14 -4.42 -5.60 -5.15
CA GLU A 14 -4.09 -6.95 -5.59
C GLU A 14 -5.24 -7.93 -5.38
N HIS A 15 -5.87 -7.87 -4.21
CA HIS A 15 -6.93 -8.83 -3.86
C HIS A 15 -8.31 -8.41 -4.38
N GLY A 16 -8.48 -7.16 -4.78
CA GLY A 16 -9.77 -6.66 -5.24
C GLY A 16 -10.83 -6.64 -4.15
N SER A 17 -10.43 -6.66 -2.89
CA SER A 17 -11.35 -6.76 -1.76
C SER A 17 -10.65 -6.28 -0.49
N PHE A 18 -11.34 -5.43 0.28
CA PHE A 18 -10.85 -4.98 1.60
C PHE A 18 -10.75 -6.14 2.58
N THR A 19 -11.75 -7.02 2.56
CA THR A 19 -11.78 -8.18 3.45
C THR A 19 -10.63 -9.13 3.17
N ALA A 20 -10.39 -9.45 1.90
CA ALA A 20 -9.31 -10.35 1.50
C ALA A 20 -7.93 -9.75 1.82
N ALA A 21 -7.77 -8.45 1.59
CA ALA A 21 -6.51 -7.76 1.89
C ALA A 21 -6.23 -7.78 3.41
N ALA A 22 -7.26 -7.51 4.22
CA ALA A 22 -7.11 -7.53 5.67
C ALA A 22 -6.65 -8.90 6.16
N LYS A 23 -7.24 -9.96 5.62
CA LYS A 23 -6.86 -11.34 5.97
C LYS A 23 -5.41 -11.63 5.56
N ALA A 24 -5.04 -11.24 4.35
CA ALA A 24 -3.68 -11.48 3.83
C ALA A 24 -2.62 -10.77 4.67
N LEU A 25 -2.94 -9.59 5.19
CA LEU A 25 -2.00 -8.79 5.99
C LEU A 25 -2.09 -9.04 7.48
N PHE A 26 -3.02 -9.89 7.91
CA PHE A 26 -3.25 -10.17 9.33
C PHE A 26 -3.60 -8.91 10.12
N VAL A 27 -4.41 -8.04 9.54
CA VAL A 27 -4.90 -6.83 10.19
C VAL A 27 -6.43 -6.81 10.16
N SER A 28 -7.03 -5.92 10.94
CA SER A 28 -8.49 -5.81 10.97
C SER A 28 -9.01 -5.13 9.71
N HIS A 29 -10.27 -5.37 9.39
CA HIS A 29 -10.96 -4.67 8.32
C HIS A 29 -10.96 -3.15 8.58
N SER A 30 -11.16 -2.75 9.84
CA SER A 30 -11.15 -1.34 10.22
C SER A 30 -9.81 -0.68 9.94
N THR A 31 -8.71 -1.35 10.26
CA THR A 31 -7.35 -0.85 9.99
C THR A 31 -7.17 -0.64 8.50
N THR A 32 -7.59 -1.61 7.69
CA THR A 32 -7.48 -1.56 6.23
C THR A 32 -8.29 -0.39 5.66
N SER A 33 -9.54 -0.25 6.10
CA SER A 33 -10.41 0.83 5.64
C SER A 33 -9.88 2.20 6.01
N ARG A 34 -9.39 2.35 7.25
CA ARG A 34 -8.86 3.64 7.71
C ARG A 34 -7.59 4.03 6.96
N ALA A 35 -6.72 3.08 6.67
CA ALA A 35 -5.49 3.37 5.94
C ALA A 35 -5.79 3.90 4.54
N VAL A 36 -6.70 3.26 3.83
CA VAL A 36 -7.09 3.70 2.49
C VAL A 36 -7.81 5.05 2.55
N ALA A 37 -8.71 5.22 3.52
CA ALA A 37 -9.43 6.49 3.70
C ALA A 37 -8.46 7.64 3.96
N ALA A 38 -7.42 7.41 4.76
CA ALA A 38 -6.41 8.42 5.05
C ALA A 38 -5.65 8.84 3.79
N LEU A 39 -5.28 7.87 2.94
CA LEU A 39 -4.65 8.17 1.66
C LEU A 39 -5.57 8.98 0.75
N GLU A 40 -6.81 8.56 0.64
CA GLU A 40 -7.79 9.25 -0.20
C GLU A 40 -8.01 10.68 0.27
N GLN A 41 -8.07 10.88 1.58
CA GLN A 41 -8.25 12.21 2.16
C GLN A 41 -7.03 13.09 1.88
N GLU A 42 -5.83 12.55 2.06
CA GLU A 42 -4.60 13.30 1.83
C GLU A 42 -4.44 13.69 0.36
N LEU A 43 -4.74 12.76 -0.54
CA LEU A 43 -4.58 12.98 -1.98
C LEU A 43 -5.75 13.71 -2.62
N GLY A 44 -6.90 13.74 -1.94
CA GLY A 44 -8.08 14.46 -2.41
C GLY A 44 -8.86 13.75 -3.51
N LEU A 45 -8.61 12.46 -3.74
CA LEU A 45 -9.27 11.68 -4.78
C LEU A 45 -9.53 10.26 -4.27
N PRO A 46 -10.64 9.64 -4.70
CA PRO A 46 -10.84 8.23 -4.39
C PRO A 46 -9.83 7.37 -5.16
N LEU A 47 -9.35 6.33 -4.53
CA LEU A 47 -8.41 5.39 -5.13
C LEU A 47 -9.10 4.12 -5.61
N PHE A 48 -10.28 3.82 -5.06
CA PHE A 48 -11.04 2.62 -5.40
C PHE A 48 -12.48 2.94 -5.76
N LEU A 49 -13.00 2.19 -6.72
CA LEU A 49 -14.43 2.11 -7.03
C LEU A 49 -14.97 0.88 -6.32
N ARG A 50 -16.01 1.05 -5.54
CA ARG A 50 -16.62 -0.05 -4.79
C ARG A 50 -17.81 -0.61 -5.56
N GLN A 51 -17.83 -1.93 -5.74
CA GLN A 51 -18.92 -2.64 -6.42
C GLN A 51 -19.28 -3.85 -5.57
N GLY A 52 -20.26 -3.69 -4.69
CA GLY A 52 -20.62 -4.74 -3.74
C GLY A 52 -19.45 -5.01 -2.80
N ARG A 53 -18.95 -6.24 -2.79
CA ARG A 53 -17.82 -6.64 -1.93
C ARG A 53 -16.48 -6.53 -2.64
N SER A 54 -16.48 -6.23 -3.93
CA SER A 54 -15.24 -6.10 -4.68
C SER A 54 -14.92 -4.63 -4.93
N VAL A 55 -13.67 -4.36 -5.23
CA VAL A 55 -13.21 -3.02 -5.57
C VAL A 55 -12.28 -3.09 -6.77
N SER A 56 -12.26 -1.99 -7.52
CA SER A 56 -11.31 -1.81 -8.61
C SER A 56 -10.66 -0.44 -8.46
N LEU A 57 -9.52 -0.24 -9.11
CA LEU A 57 -8.81 1.04 -9.01
C LEU A 57 -9.50 2.11 -9.84
N THR A 58 -9.53 3.34 -9.29
CA THR A 58 -9.83 4.53 -10.07
C THR A 58 -8.62 4.90 -10.90
N GLN A 59 -8.73 5.92 -11.76
CA GLN A 59 -7.57 6.45 -12.47
C GLN A 59 -6.47 6.89 -11.50
N ALA A 60 -6.86 7.57 -10.41
CA ALA A 60 -5.90 7.97 -9.38
C ALA A 60 -5.22 6.75 -8.73
N GLY A 61 -5.99 5.70 -8.47
CA GLY A 61 -5.43 4.45 -7.93
C GLY A 61 -4.47 3.79 -8.89
N GLU A 62 -4.78 3.81 -10.18
CA GLU A 62 -3.89 3.24 -11.20
C GLU A 62 -2.59 4.03 -11.33
N THR A 63 -2.64 5.34 -11.13
CA THR A 63 -1.45 6.18 -11.13
C THR A 63 -0.61 5.91 -9.88
N LEU A 64 -1.25 5.76 -8.74
CA LEU A 64 -0.55 5.55 -7.47
C LEU A 64 0.13 4.18 -7.41
N LYS A 65 -0.49 3.15 -7.97
CA LYS A 65 -0.02 1.77 -7.80
C LYS A 65 1.46 1.58 -8.15
N PRO A 66 1.93 1.91 -9.36
CA PRO A 66 3.34 1.71 -9.69
C PRO A 66 4.27 2.58 -8.84
N GLU A 67 3.83 3.78 -8.48
CA GLU A 67 4.66 4.67 -7.64
C GLU A 67 4.80 4.12 -6.23
N ALA A 68 3.71 3.57 -5.67
CA ALA A 68 3.76 2.94 -4.35
C ALA A 68 4.69 1.72 -4.37
N GLU A 69 4.61 0.91 -5.42
CA GLU A 69 5.49 -0.25 -5.58
C GLU A 69 6.96 0.17 -5.62
N ARG A 70 7.26 1.19 -6.42
CA ARG A 70 8.63 1.72 -6.54
C ARG A 70 9.16 2.24 -5.21
N LEU A 71 8.33 2.97 -4.48
CA LEU A 71 8.73 3.52 -3.19
C LEU A 71 9.08 2.42 -2.19
N LEU A 72 8.25 1.38 -2.11
CA LEU A 72 8.50 0.29 -1.18
C LEU A 72 9.76 -0.51 -1.56
N VAL A 73 9.99 -0.72 -2.84
CA VAL A 73 11.21 -1.37 -3.33
C VAL A 73 12.43 -0.53 -2.98
N LEU A 74 12.35 0.79 -3.18
CA LEU A 74 13.45 1.69 -2.85
C LEU A 74 13.79 1.65 -1.36
N MET A 75 12.79 1.56 -0.51
CA MET A 75 13.02 1.43 0.93
C MET A 75 13.81 0.16 1.27
N VAL A 76 13.47 -0.95 0.63
CA VAL A 76 14.21 -2.21 0.81
C VAL A 76 15.65 -2.07 0.32
N GLU A 77 15.84 -1.44 -0.84
CA GLU A 77 17.17 -1.23 -1.41
C GLU A 77 18.05 -0.37 -0.53
N ILE A 78 17.49 0.69 0.04
CA ILE A 78 18.23 1.55 0.98
C ILE A 78 18.73 0.73 2.16
N LYS A 79 17.85 -0.09 2.72
CA LYS A 79 18.19 -0.93 3.86
C LYS A 79 19.33 -1.89 3.52
N GLN A 80 19.24 -2.52 2.34
CA GLN A 80 20.28 -3.45 1.88
C GLN A 80 21.62 -2.77 1.69
N LYS A 81 21.62 -1.56 1.12
CA LYS A 81 22.86 -0.79 0.93
C LYS A 81 23.53 -0.45 2.25
N ILE A 82 22.75 -0.06 3.25
CA ILE A 82 23.28 0.27 4.57
C ILE A 82 23.81 -0.99 5.27
N GLN A 83 23.12 -2.12 5.12
CA GLN A 83 23.60 -3.38 5.69
C GLN A 83 24.95 -3.79 5.11
N ARG A 84 25.18 -3.55 3.82
CA ARG A 84 26.47 -3.82 3.18
C ARG A 84 27.58 -2.97 3.78
N GLU A 85 27.30 -1.71 4.09
CA GLU A 85 28.28 -0.84 4.77
C GLU A 85 28.65 -1.39 6.13
N LYS A 86 27.65 -1.88 6.88
CA LYS A 86 27.87 -2.49 8.18
C LYS A 86 28.79 -3.70 8.09
N GLU A 87 28.63 -4.53 7.04
CA GLU A 87 29.48 -5.71 6.82
C GLU A 87 30.93 -5.33 6.54
N LYS A 88 31.17 -4.21 5.88
CA LYS A 88 32.50 -3.73 5.54
C LYS A 88 33.29 -3.23 6.75
N GLU A 89 32.62 -2.91 7.84
CA GLU A 89 33.25 -2.38 9.06
C GLU A 89 33.88 -3.48 9.94
N VAL A 90 33.65 -4.73 9.63
CA VAL A 90 34.15 -5.87 10.42
C VAL A 90 35.61 -6.18 10.11
#